data_b4178b2325cd0f448fba297f2d5710ad
#
_entry.id   b4178b2325cd0f448fba297f2d5710ad
#
_cell.length_a   1.000
_cell.length_b   1.000
_cell.length_c   1.000
_cell.angle_alpha   90.00
_cell.angle_beta   90.00
_cell.angle_gamma   90.00
#
_symmetry.space_group_name_H-M   'P 1'
#
loop_
_entity.id
_entity.type
_entity.pdbx_description
1 polymer ?
#
loop_
_entity_poly.entity_id
_entity_poly.type
_entity_poly.pdbx_seq_one_letter_code
_entity_poly.pdbx_strand_id
1 'polypeptide(L)'
;LEAEKNSLFAALKFLSPYRKTEKKLFTPKRVFTRAEFEGSAEKRKTALFLASETEKISEEISSLNEKINAEKEYLSSLSVWKTLDVPLGVTGTKKTAVFIGTLPHSAKIPTLSAELAEKTNGESELSLVFEDVSVSYIFVVCHRDYENEALSLLNACGFNKMSFKSDAETAVEEEKKTLLEISEDERKQKALVSRAKEICENIPDMEIAADIVNSEISKVLAKSRLSGTEKTVRLTGYIPEKKTAKVEKTLSKYVCAYDISVPEDPDDVPILLSNNRFADPFESLIGLYSYPKYGTFDPTFILGIFYALFFGMMSADVGYGLVIVIGCLLALKFMKPGIGMSRFLKMFAISGVSCIIMGVLFGGWFGDLPKQFAENILGINGFNGPWYLLNPLEDPMTFFVISLALGFIHLCVGMGIKMAELIRNGKIFSAIFDIGSWYVVYAGIAVLALFKIPWVLVIGLLMIVLTHGRDKKNPIMKFFSGLLGLYDIVNFMSDILSYSRILALGLSSAVI
;
A
#
# COMPACT_ATOMS: atom_id res chain seq x y z
N LEU A 1 23.35 -13.29 10.45
CA LEU A 1 22.38 -13.36 9.34
C LEU A 1 21.45 -12.15 9.31
N GLU A 2 20.83 -11.77 10.42
CA GLU A 2 19.95 -10.58 10.45
C GLU A 2 20.72 -9.28 10.17
N ALA A 3 21.92 -9.12 10.72
CA ALA A 3 22.78 -8.00 10.43
C ALA A 3 23.17 -7.92 8.94
N GLU A 4 23.52 -9.05 8.33
CA GLU A 4 23.81 -9.14 6.89
C GLU A 4 22.60 -8.78 6.03
N LYS A 5 21.42 -9.26 6.42
CA LYS A 5 20.17 -8.89 5.77
C LYS A 5 19.94 -7.38 5.82
N ASN A 6 20.07 -6.78 7.00
CA ASN A 6 19.83 -5.36 7.21
C ASN A 6 20.81 -4.49 6.41
N SER A 7 22.11 -4.86 6.38
CA SER A 7 23.13 -4.18 5.59
C SER A 7 22.82 -4.26 4.09
N LEU A 8 22.46 -5.43 3.55
CA LEU A 8 22.07 -5.58 2.14
C LEU A 8 20.82 -4.76 1.79
N PHE A 9 19.79 -4.76 2.65
CA PHE A 9 18.58 -3.98 2.41
C PHE A 9 18.82 -2.48 2.50
N ALA A 10 19.66 -2.01 3.44
CA ALA A 10 20.05 -0.61 3.55
C ALA A 10 20.81 -0.16 2.29
N ALA A 11 21.76 -0.96 1.83
CA ALA A 11 22.51 -0.69 0.62
C ALA A 11 21.61 -0.65 -0.64
N LEU A 12 20.73 -1.61 -0.81
CA LEU A 12 19.76 -1.63 -1.93
C LEU A 12 18.82 -0.42 -1.90
N LYS A 13 18.37 -0.01 -0.72
CA LYS A 13 17.52 1.18 -0.55
C LYS A 13 18.27 2.46 -0.94
N PHE A 14 19.52 2.61 -0.50
CA PHE A 14 20.36 3.75 -0.83
C PHE A 14 20.67 3.82 -2.33
N LEU A 15 20.97 2.69 -2.97
CA LEU A 15 21.29 2.62 -4.39
C LEU A 15 20.09 2.80 -5.32
N SER A 16 18.88 2.60 -4.82
CA SER A 16 17.64 2.67 -5.61
C SER A 16 17.49 3.96 -6.45
N PRO A 17 17.75 5.18 -5.94
CA PRO A 17 17.66 6.41 -6.72
C PRO A 17 18.72 6.54 -7.82
N TYR A 18 19.87 5.85 -7.68
CA TYR A 18 21.00 5.92 -8.60
C TYR A 18 20.92 4.88 -9.70
N ARG A 19 20.00 3.91 -9.59
CA ARG A 19 19.77 2.87 -10.59
C ARG A 19 19.31 3.52 -11.90
N LYS A 20 19.98 3.23 -13.01
CA LYS A 20 19.50 3.55 -14.37
C LYS A 20 18.25 2.71 -14.63
N THR A 21 17.09 3.17 -14.22
CA THR A 21 15.82 2.59 -14.65
C THR A 21 15.58 3.00 -16.09
N GLU A 22 15.75 2.06 -17.04
CA GLU A 22 15.01 2.20 -18.27
C GLU A 22 13.54 2.34 -17.87
N LYS A 23 12.90 3.43 -18.28
CA LYS A 23 11.45 3.68 -18.07
C LYS A 23 10.65 2.64 -18.86
N LYS A 24 10.76 1.36 -18.50
CA LYS A 24 9.85 0.32 -18.96
C LYS A 24 8.62 0.42 -18.09
N LEU A 25 7.47 0.63 -18.70
CA LEU A 25 6.16 0.68 -18.01
C LEU A 25 5.96 -0.56 -17.11
N PHE A 26 6.61 -1.68 -17.45
CA PHE A 26 6.55 -2.94 -16.72
C PHE A 26 7.93 -3.57 -16.67
N THR A 27 8.50 -3.70 -15.49
CA THR A 27 9.71 -4.51 -15.24
C THR A 27 9.29 -5.92 -14.81
N PRO A 28 9.50 -6.96 -15.65
CA PRO A 28 9.18 -8.32 -15.26
C PRO A 28 10.07 -8.75 -14.09
N LYS A 29 9.51 -9.45 -13.13
CA LYS A 29 10.29 -10.07 -12.04
C LYS A 29 11.32 -11.02 -12.65
N ARG A 30 12.57 -10.88 -12.23
CA ARG A 30 13.64 -11.79 -12.65
C ARG A 30 13.40 -13.17 -12.04
N VAL A 31 13.44 -14.21 -12.86
CA VAL A 31 13.29 -15.60 -12.43
C VAL A 31 14.64 -16.26 -12.41
N PHE A 32 15.02 -16.87 -11.30
CA PHE A 32 16.27 -17.60 -11.14
C PHE A 32 15.99 -19.09 -11.11
N THR A 33 16.91 -19.86 -11.68
CA THR A 33 16.91 -21.32 -11.51
C THR A 33 17.47 -21.70 -10.15
N ARG A 34 17.08 -22.88 -9.65
CA ARG A 34 17.60 -23.38 -8.37
C ARG A 34 19.13 -23.55 -8.39
N ALA A 35 19.69 -23.94 -9.51
CA ALA A 35 21.13 -24.07 -9.69
C ALA A 35 21.87 -22.72 -9.60
N GLU A 36 21.33 -21.66 -10.19
CA GLU A 36 21.86 -20.29 -10.05
C GLU A 36 21.78 -19.80 -8.61
N PHE A 37 20.72 -20.16 -7.89
CA PHE A 37 20.55 -19.80 -6.49
C PHE A 37 21.54 -20.52 -5.57
N GLU A 38 21.73 -21.83 -5.77
CA GLU A 38 22.66 -22.67 -4.96
C GLU A 38 24.14 -22.37 -5.30
N GLY A 39 24.48 -22.01 -6.55
CA GLY A 39 25.82 -21.67 -7.00
C GLY A 39 26.30 -20.25 -6.61
N SER A 40 25.49 -19.47 -5.96
CA SER A 40 25.78 -18.03 -5.70
C SER A 40 26.46 -17.74 -4.35
N ALA A 41 27.04 -18.74 -3.68
CA ALA A 41 27.73 -18.56 -2.39
C ALA A 41 28.95 -17.59 -2.48
N GLU A 42 29.69 -17.59 -3.59
CA GLU A 42 30.78 -16.64 -3.83
C GLU A 42 30.24 -15.22 -4.05
N LYS A 43 29.13 -15.10 -4.78
CA LYS A 43 28.46 -13.82 -5.00
C LYS A 43 27.96 -13.17 -3.72
N ARG A 44 27.60 -13.96 -2.70
CA ARG A 44 27.22 -13.45 -1.39
C ARG A 44 28.35 -12.66 -0.73
N LYS A 45 29.60 -13.17 -0.74
CA LYS A 45 30.74 -12.46 -0.14
C LYS A 45 31.00 -11.13 -0.84
N THR A 46 30.95 -11.12 -2.16
CA THR A 46 31.11 -9.89 -2.97
C THR A 46 29.97 -8.91 -2.71
N ALA A 47 28.73 -9.39 -2.64
CA ALA A 47 27.57 -8.55 -2.35
C ALA A 47 27.61 -7.92 -0.95
N LEU A 48 28.06 -8.68 0.08
CA LEU A 48 28.24 -8.15 1.43
C LEU A 48 29.36 -7.11 1.51
N PHE A 49 30.46 -7.34 0.79
CA PHE A 49 31.53 -6.35 0.67
C PHE A 49 31.01 -5.05 0.04
N LEU A 50 30.31 -5.14 -1.09
CA LEU A 50 29.71 -3.98 -1.75
C LEU A 50 28.64 -3.30 -0.90
N ALA A 51 27.89 -4.06 -0.10
CA ALA A 51 26.93 -3.49 0.85
C ALA A 51 27.64 -2.65 1.93
N SER A 52 28.75 -3.15 2.49
CA SER A 52 29.53 -2.40 3.48
C SER A 52 30.20 -1.16 2.88
N GLU A 53 30.68 -1.23 1.63
CA GLU A 53 31.18 -0.07 0.90
C GLU A 53 30.09 0.97 0.66
N THR A 54 28.90 0.51 0.27
CA THR A 54 27.73 1.38 0.06
C THR A 54 27.29 2.10 1.33
N GLU A 55 27.35 1.43 2.48
CA GLU A 55 27.03 2.01 3.77
C GLU A 55 27.98 3.17 4.12
N LYS A 56 29.30 2.97 3.96
CA LYS A 56 30.31 4.02 4.11
C LYS A 56 30.07 5.22 3.18
N ILE A 57 29.79 4.94 1.89
CA ILE A 57 29.48 5.99 0.91
C ILE A 57 28.22 6.78 1.35
N SER A 58 27.23 6.11 1.87
CA SER A 58 26.00 6.75 2.36
C SER A 58 26.26 7.67 3.53
N GLU A 59 27.07 7.23 4.50
CA GLU A 59 27.46 8.03 5.67
C GLU A 59 28.30 9.24 5.27
N GLU A 60 29.28 9.05 4.37
CA GLU A 60 30.12 10.14 3.87
C GLU A 60 29.32 11.19 3.09
N ILE A 61 28.37 10.76 2.21
CA ILE A 61 27.48 11.68 1.49
C ILE A 61 26.60 12.45 2.47
N SER A 62 26.07 11.81 3.52
CA SER A 62 25.25 12.48 4.53
C SER A 62 26.05 13.54 5.27
N SER A 63 27.25 13.20 5.74
CA SER A 63 28.16 14.11 6.41
C SER A 63 28.56 15.31 5.52
N LEU A 64 28.87 15.06 4.25
CA LEU A 64 29.19 16.13 3.30
C LEU A 64 27.99 17.04 3.03
N ASN A 65 26.79 16.47 2.93
CA ASN A 65 25.56 17.28 2.78
C ASN A 65 25.33 18.21 3.96
N GLU A 66 25.49 17.71 5.19
CA GLU A 66 25.35 18.51 6.41
C GLU A 66 26.38 19.64 6.42
N LYS A 67 27.64 19.33 6.09
CA LYS A 67 28.72 20.31 6.03
C LYS A 67 28.46 21.38 4.96
N ILE A 68 28.13 20.99 3.73
CA ILE A 68 27.80 21.91 2.63
C ILE A 68 26.62 22.82 2.99
N ASN A 69 25.59 22.28 3.64
CA ASN A 69 24.45 23.08 4.05
C ASN A 69 24.83 24.10 5.13
N ALA A 70 25.61 23.69 6.13
CA ALA A 70 26.12 24.61 7.16
C ALA A 70 27.02 25.71 6.57
N GLU A 71 27.84 25.35 5.58
CA GLU A 71 28.69 26.34 4.88
C GLU A 71 27.86 27.30 4.03
N LYS A 72 26.79 26.83 3.37
CA LYS A 72 25.86 27.70 2.61
C LYS A 72 25.09 28.65 3.54
N GLU A 73 24.65 28.19 4.70
CA GLU A 73 24.03 29.06 5.71
C GLU A 73 25.02 30.12 6.22
N TYR A 74 26.26 29.70 6.46
CA TYR A 74 27.34 30.63 6.85
C TYR A 74 27.60 31.68 5.77
N LEU A 75 27.68 31.31 4.48
CA LEU A 75 27.80 32.23 3.36
C LEU A 75 26.64 33.25 3.32
N SER A 76 25.43 32.78 3.56
CA SER A 76 24.27 33.68 3.62
C SER A 76 24.43 34.73 4.74
N SER A 77 24.95 34.34 5.90
CA SER A 77 25.23 35.26 7.01
C SER A 77 26.37 36.23 6.72
N LEU A 78 27.41 35.80 5.97
CA LEU A 78 28.54 36.64 5.57
C LEU A 78 28.15 37.71 4.53
N SER A 79 27.17 37.41 3.67
CA SER A 79 26.76 38.28 2.56
C SER A 79 26.41 39.71 2.99
N VAL A 80 25.88 39.84 4.21
CA VAL A 80 25.46 41.09 4.83
C VAL A 80 26.66 41.98 5.19
N TRP A 81 27.81 41.36 5.53
CA TRP A 81 29.01 42.05 6.00
C TRP A 81 29.97 42.43 4.87
N LYS A 82 29.66 42.19 3.60
CA LYS A 82 30.53 42.48 2.43
C LYS A 82 30.89 43.94 2.27
N THR A 83 30.07 44.83 2.81
CA THR A 83 30.30 46.27 2.77
C THR A 83 31.36 46.76 3.77
N LEU A 84 31.76 45.86 4.73
CA LEU A 84 32.80 46.15 5.70
C LEU A 84 34.18 45.72 5.17
N ASP A 85 35.05 46.71 4.97
CA ASP A 85 36.42 46.51 4.50
C ASP A 85 37.42 46.40 5.66
N VAL A 86 37.01 45.65 6.69
CA VAL A 86 37.83 45.38 7.90
C VAL A 86 37.79 43.88 8.18
N PRO A 87 38.90 43.36 8.83
CA PRO A 87 38.87 41.95 9.28
C PRO A 87 37.70 41.67 10.21
N LEU A 88 37.02 40.52 10.02
CA LEU A 88 35.79 40.18 10.75
C LEU A 88 36.01 40.00 12.26
N GLY A 89 37.19 39.58 12.67
CA GLY A 89 37.56 39.38 14.08
C GLY A 89 38.17 40.62 14.72
N VAL A 90 38.11 41.80 14.08
CA VAL A 90 38.68 43.02 14.67
C VAL A 90 37.99 43.32 15.98
N THR A 91 38.78 43.35 17.06
CA THR A 91 38.32 43.72 18.41
C THR A 91 38.73 45.16 18.79
N GLY A 92 39.50 45.84 17.89
CA GLY A 92 39.97 47.19 18.08
C GLY A 92 41.48 47.31 18.00
N THR A 93 41.99 48.48 18.40
CA THR A 93 43.42 48.84 18.49
C THR A 93 43.82 49.06 19.93
N LYS A 94 45.03 49.57 20.16
CA LYS A 94 45.46 49.96 21.52
C LYS A 94 44.59 51.06 22.15
N LYS A 95 43.90 51.87 21.31
CA LYS A 95 43.09 53.03 21.75
C LYS A 95 41.62 52.88 21.44
N THR A 96 41.21 51.97 20.58
CA THR A 96 39.82 51.77 20.17
C THR A 96 39.34 50.38 20.46
N ALA A 97 38.05 50.22 20.78
CA ALA A 97 37.32 48.97 20.86
C ALA A 97 36.32 48.92 19.72
N VAL A 98 36.11 47.71 19.14
CA VAL A 98 35.21 47.46 18.02
C VAL A 98 34.23 46.39 18.35
N PHE A 99 32.96 46.62 18.06
CA PHE A 99 31.88 45.65 18.24
C PHE A 99 31.17 45.42 16.90
N ILE A 100 31.09 44.15 16.51
CA ILE A 100 30.37 43.68 15.33
C ILE A 100 29.26 42.76 15.78
N GLY A 101 28.02 43.06 15.40
CA GLY A 101 26.90 42.25 15.83
C GLY A 101 25.55 42.74 15.32
N THR A 102 24.51 42.20 15.93
CA THR A 102 23.13 42.45 15.51
C THR A 102 22.34 43.05 16.67
N LEU A 103 21.37 43.91 16.29
CA LEU A 103 20.33 44.44 17.18
C LEU A 103 18.93 44.04 16.68
N PRO A 104 17.97 43.83 17.57
CA PRO A 104 16.58 43.67 17.15
C PRO A 104 16.05 44.97 16.50
N HIS A 105 15.22 44.84 15.50
CA HIS A 105 14.64 45.98 14.75
C HIS A 105 13.88 47.01 15.66
N SER A 106 13.48 46.55 16.87
CA SER A 106 12.88 47.41 17.90
C SER A 106 13.83 48.47 18.46
N ALA A 107 15.14 48.27 18.34
CA ALA A 107 16.15 49.22 18.77
C ALA A 107 16.27 50.34 17.71
N LYS A 108 15.85 51.56 18.06
CA LYS A 108 15.94 52.72 17.17
C LYS A 108 17.40 53.18 17.06
N ILE A 109 18.06 52.85 15.95
CA ILE A 109 19.49 53.11 15.71
C ILE A 109 19.87 54.60 15.87
N PRO A 110 19.06 55.59 15.39
CA PRO A 110 19.40 56.98 15.60
C PRO A 110 19.41 57.39 17.11
N THR A 111 18.48 56.83 17.88
CA THR A 111 18.40 57.11 19.31
C THR A 111 19.58 56.48 20.06
N LEU A 112 19.91 55.23 19.72
CA LEU A 112 21.05 54.52 20.28
C LEU A 112 22.38 55.20 19.93
N SER A 113 22.53 55.69 18.70
CA SER A 113 23.73 56.44 18.27
C SER A 113 23.90 57.74 19.06
N ALA A 114 22.80 58.44 19.36
CA ALA A 114 22.84 59.68 20.17
C ALA A 114 23.20 59.36 21.64
N GLU A 115 22.58 58.32 22.23
CA GLU A 115 22.91 57.89 23.61
C GLU A 115 24.32 57.37 23.75
N LEU A 116 24.85 56.69 22.73
CA LEU A 116 26.25 56.25 22.67
C LEU A 116 27.20 57.45 22.65
N ALA A 117 26.92 58.44 21.76
CA ALA A 117 27.74 59.65 21.68
C ALA A 117 27.71 60.47 22.97
N GLU A 118 26.56 60.55 23.65
CA GLU A 118 26.45 61.27 24.92
C GLU A 118 27.29 60.57 26.03
N LYS A 119 27.19 59.24 26.16
CA LYS A 119 27.94 58.50 27.19
C LYS A 119 29.43 58.38 26.90
N THR A 120 29.84 58.45 25.66
CA THR A 120 31.26 58.37 25.26
C THR A 120 31.87 59.73 24.95
N ASN A 121 31.24 60.84 25.37
CA ASN A 121 31.69 62.20 25.08
C ASN A 121 31.97 62.48 23.58
N GLY A 122 31.24 61.81 22.67
CA GLY A 122 31.45 61.93 21.23
C GLY A 122 32.56 61.02 20.65
N GLU A 123 33.18 60.19 21.47
CA GLU A 123 34.29 59.29 21.07
C GLU A 123 33.78 57.90 20.63
N SER A 124 32.61 57.82 20.06
CA SER A 124 32.05 56.60 19.46
C SER A 124 31.31 56.89 18.17
N GLU A 125 31.35 55.92 17.27
CA GLU A 125 30.63 55.96 16.02
C GLU A 125 29.91 54.62 15.80
N LEU A 126 28.60 54.68 15.48
CA LEU A 126 27.78 53.53 15.14
C LEU A 126 27.43 53.62 13.66
N SER A 127 27.82 52.62 12.88
CA SER A 127 27.49 52.50 11.47
C SER A 127 26.49 51.36 11.30
N LEU A 128 25.38 51.58 10.59
CA LEU A 128 24.48 50.60 10.14
C LEU A 128 25.05 49.92 8.90
N VAL A 129 25.31 48.65 8.93
CA VAL A 129 25.88 47.87 7.83
C VAL A 129 24.79 47.40 6.90
N PHE A 130 23.72 46.84 7.49
CA PHE A 130 22.56 46.35 6.76
C PHE A 130 21.34 46.29 7.70
N GLU A 131 20.14 46.41 7.14
CA GLU A 131 18.89 46.32 7.88
C GLU A 131 17.98 45.28 7.21
N ASP A 132 17.55 44.29 8.01
CA ASP A 132 16.58 43.27 7.65
C ASP A 132 15.27 43.52 8.40
N VAL A 133 14.18 42.86 8.00
CA VAL A 133 12.84 43.01 8.58
C VAL A 133 12.81 42.77 10.10
N SER A 134 13.69 41.93 10.62
CA SER A 134 13.72 41.53 12.04
C SER A 134 14.96 42.03 12.80
N VAL A 135 16.06 42.29 12.11
CA VAL A 135 17.38 42.50 12.74
C VAL A 135 18.16 43.57 11.99
N SER A 136 18.82 44.46 12.71
CA SER A 136 19.75 45.45 12.17
C SER A 136 21.20 45.01 12.46
N TYR A 137 22.02 45.01 11.44
CA TYR A 137 23.44 44.65 11.50
C TYR A 137 24.27 45.90 11.70
N ILE A 138 25.04 45.96 12.78
CA ILE A 138 25.74 47.16 13.17
C ILE A 138 27.27 46.92 13.36
N PHE A 139 28.01 47.96 13.10
CA PHE A 139 29.41 48.09 13.35
C PHE A 139 29.62 49.30 14.27
N VAL A 140 30.22 49.12 15.43
CA VAL A 140 30.45 50.17 16.44
C VAL A 140 31.92 50.29 16.76
N VAL A 141 32.44 51.48 16.74
CA VAL A 141 33.80 51.82 17.17
C VAL A 141 33.70 52.82 18.32
N CYS A 142 34.44 52.58 19.42
CA CYS A 142 34.53 53.53 20.51
C CYS A 142 35.95 53.62 21.07
N HIS A 143 36.27 54.72 21.80
CA HIS A 143 37.52 54.77 22.53
C HIS A 143 37.55 53.72 23.63
N ARG A 144 38.71 53.12 23.89
CA ARG A 144 38.86 51.96 24.80
C ARG A 144 38.50 52.28 26.26
N ASP A 145 38.64 53.53 26.68
CA ASP A 145 38.27 53.95 28.03
C ASP A 145 36.75 53.83 28.28
N TYR A 146 35.95 53.87 27.22
CA TYR A 146 34.49 53.76 27.26
C TYR A 146 33.96 52.38 26.82
N GLU A 147 34.82 51.36 26.66
CA GLU A 147 34.48 50.02 26.17
C GLU A 147 33.35 49.38 26.98
N ASN A 148 33.44 49.41 28.31
CA ASN A 148 32.47 48.81 29.22
C ASN A 148 31.13 49.55 29.20
N GLU A 149 31.14 50.87 29.07
CA GLU A 149 29.91 51.67 29.00
C GLU A 149 29.18 51.47 27.66
N ALA A 150 29.91 51.42 26.57
CA ALA A 150 29.36 51.13 25.24
C ALA A 150 28.78 49.73 25.17
N LEU A 151 29.49 48.71 25.67
CA LEU A 151 29.04 47.34 25.71
C LEU A 151 27.77 47.16 26.57
N SER A 152 27.76 47.85 27.76
CA SER A 152 26.58 47.82 28.64
C SER A 152 25.32 48.38 27.95
N LEU A 153 25.47 49.46 27.20
CA LEU A 153 24.39 50.11 26.48
C LEU A 153 23.90 49.25 25.32
N LEU A 154 24.84 48.69 24.54
CA LEU A 154 24.52 47.75 23.47
C LEU A 154 23.77 46.55 23.98
N ASN A 155 24.23 45.93 25.10
CA ASN A 155 23.56 44.76 25.68
C ASN A 155 22.17 45.11 26.22
N ALA A 156 21.96 46.31 26.77
CA ALA A 156 20.63 46.75 27.21
C ALA A 156 19.64 46.88 26.05
N CYS A 157 20.12 47.13 24.83
CA CYS A 157 19.32 47.17 23.60
C CYS A 157 19.18 45.77 22.91
N GLY A 158 19.71 44.72 23.50
CA GLY A 158 19.62 43.36 22.93
C GLY A 158 20.68 43.06 21.88
N PHE A 159 21.87 43.67 22.00
CA PHE A 159 23.01 43.39 21.11
C PHE A 159 23.45 41.94 21.22
N ASN A 160 23.59 41.30 20.07
CA ASN A 160 24.14 39.97 19.94
C ASN A 160 25.44 40.01 19.14
N LYS A 161 26.57 39.73 19.79
CA LYS A 161 27.88 39.75 19.15
C LYS A 161 27.98 38.66 18.11
N MET A 162 28.35 38.99 16.89
CA MET A 162 28.57 38.03 15.81
C MET A 162 29.89 37.29 15.99
N SER A 163 29.90 35.99 15.74
CA SER A 163 31.08 35.14 15.74
C SER A 163 31.38 34.65 14.34
N PHE A 164 32.61 34.84 13.88
CA PHE A 164 33.06 34.44 12.55
C PHE A 164 34.05 33.29 12.66
N LYS A 165 34.26 32.54 11.57
CA LYS A 165 35.18 31.40 11.52
C LYS A 165 36.64 31.86 11.49
N SER A 166 36.92 32.97 10.83
CA SER A 166 38.27 33.57 10.77
C SER A 166 38.27 34.98 11.37
N ASP A 167 39.25 35.27 12.20
CA ASP A 167 39.44 36.58 12.84
C ASP A 167 40.31 37.53 12.02
N ALA A 168 41.06 36.99 11.04
CA ALA A 168 42.08 37.75 10.29
C ALA A 168 41.66 38.17 8.87
N GLU A 169 40.54 37.59 8.36
CA GLU A 169 40.12 37.78 6.98
C GLU A 169 38.94 38.76 6.89
N THR A 170 38.85 39.45 5.76
CA THR A 170 37.67 40.27 5.42
C THR A 170 36.49 39.37 5.01
N ALA A 171 35.27 39.91 5.05
CA ALA A 171 34.07 39.14 4.63
C ALA A 171 34.17 38.62 3.20
N VAL A 172 34.82 39.34 2.31
CA VAL A 172 35.02 38.97 0.89
C VAL A 172 36.06 37.85 0.73
N GLU A 173 37.13 37.87 1.55
CA GLU A 173 38.15 36.81 1.53
C GLU A 173 37.63 35.54 2.16
N GLU A 174 36.90 35.61 3.29
CA GLU A 174 36.22 34.49 3.92
C GLU A 174 35.16 33.84 2.99
N GLU A 175 34.40 34.69 2.29
CA GLU A 175 33.44 34.17 1.26
C GLU A 175 34.13 33.35 0.20
N LYS A 176 35.23 33.88 -0.38
CA LYS A 176 35.98 33.17 -1.44
C LYS A 176 36.51 31.83 -0.93
N LYS A 177 37.02 31.78 0.30
CA LYS A 177 37.54 30.58 0.91
C LYS A 177 36.43 29.56 1.16
N THR A 178 35.31 29.98 1.75
CA THR A 178 34.15 29.10 1.98
C THR A 178 33.55 28.57 0.67
N LEU A 179 33.51 29.37 -0.40
CA LEU A 179 33.08 28.94 -1.73
C LEU A 179 34.03 27.87 -2.32
N LEU A 180 35.33 28.00 -2.10
CA LEU A 180 36.32 26.98 -2.52
C LEU A 180 36.10 25.69 -1.73
N GLU A 181 35.90 25.77 -0.40
CA GLU A 181 35.62 24.59 0.44
C GLU A 181 34.33 23.88 -0.01
N ILE A 182 33.24 24.63 -0.25
CA ILE A 182 32.00 24.06 -0.81
C ILE A 182 32.26 23.36 -2.15
N SER A 183 33.01 23.99 -3.05
CA SER A 183 33.28 23.44 -4.38
C SER A 183 34.10 22.13 -4.30
N GLU A 184 35.04 22.03 -3.36
CA GLU A 184 35.81 20.82 -3.10
C GLU A 184 34.92 19.71 -2.53
N ASP A 185 34.07 20.04 -1.56
CA ASP A 185 33.20 19.08 -0.92
C ASP A 185 32.08 18.61 -1.89
N GLU A 186 31.54 19.49 -2.75
CA GLU A 186 30.64 19.10 -3.84
C GLU A 186 31.34 18.19 -4.88
N ARG A 187 32.64 18.41 -5.14
CA ARG A 187 33.44 17.54 -6.01
C ARG A 187 33.63 16.15 -5.40
N LYS A 188 33.94 16.07 -4.09
CA LYS A 188 34.02 14.79 -3.36
C LYS A 188 32.70 14.06 -3.40
N GLN A 189 31.60 14.77 -3.13
CA GLN A 189 30.26 14.21 -3.19
C GLN A 189 29.93 13.64 -4.58
N LYS A 190 30.24 14.37 -5.65
CA LYS A 190 30.06 13.88 -7.04
C LYS A 190 30.86 12.62 -7.32
N ALA A 191 32.08 12.51 -6.79
CA ALA A 191 32.89 11.29 -6.93
C ALA A 191 32.27 10.10 -6.21
N LEU A 192 31.76 10.27 -4.99
CA LEU A 192 31.07 9.23 -4.23
C LEU A 192 29.77 8.81 -4.94
N VAL A 193 28.99 9.75 -5.47
CA VAL A 193 27.78 9.45 -6.27
C VAL A 193 28.14 8.67 -7.54
N SER A 194 29.26 8.99 -8.19
CA SER A 194 29.74 8.22 -9.35
C SER A 194 30.09 6.79 -8.96
N ARG A 195 30.75 6.61 -7.82
CA ARG A 195 31.06 5.29 -7.27
C ARG A 195 29.80 4.50 -6.92
N ALA A 196 28.81 5.15 -6.30
CA ALA A 196 27.50 4.54 -6.04
C ALA A 196 26.81 4.06 -7.34
N LYS A 197 26.91 4.84 -8.43
CA LYS A 197 26.39 4.44 -9.75
C LYS A 197 27.11 3.23 -10.35
N GLU A 198 28.41 3.09 -10.14
CA GLU A 198 29.16 1.89 -10.56
C GLU A 198 28.70 0.66 -9.78
N ILE A 199 28.50 0.80 -8.45
CA ILE A 199 27.99 -0.29 -7.61
C ILE A 199 26.57 -0.72 -8.04
N CYS A 200 25.76 0.18 -8.60
CA CYS A 200 24.41 -0.15 -9.10
C CYS A 200 24.40 -1.26 -10.16
N GLU A 201 25.48 -1.50 -10.88
CA GLU A 201 25.57 -2.62 -11.83
C GLU A 201 25.48 -3.97 -11.13
N ASN A 202 25.88 -4.03 -9.85
CA ASN A 202 25.86 -5.25 -9.02
C ASN A 202 24.57 -5.42 -8.21
N ILE A 203 23.58 -4.51 -8.32
CA ILE A 203 22.29 -4.63 -7.64
C ILE A 203 21.64 -6.01 -7.83
N PRO A 204 21.61 -6.61 -9.05
CA PRO A 204 21.02 -7.93 -9.24
C PRO A 204 21.68 -9.04 -8.38
N ASP A 205 22.99 -8.98 -8.19
CA ASP A 205 23.70 -9.97 -7.36
C ASP A 205 23.47 -9.71 -5.86
N MET A 206 23.33 -8.43 -5.47
CA MET A 206 22.94 -8.05 -4.09
C MET A 206 21.49 -8.47 -3.76
N GLU A 207 20.57 -8.36 -4.72
CA GLU A 207 19.18 -8.84 -4.57
C GLU A 207 19.18 -10.37 -4.34
N ILE A 208 19.96 -11.15 -5.11
CA ILE A 208 20.10 -12.59 -4.93
C ILE A 208 20.71 -12.92 -3.56
N ALA A 209 21.75 -12.21 -3.16
CA ALA A 209 22.40 -12.42 -1.86
C ALA A 209 21.42 -12.15 -0.70
N ALA A 210 20.59 -11.11 -0.80
CA ALA A 210 19.56 -10.82 0.18
C ALA A 210 18.52 -11.95 0.27
N ASP A 211 18.09 -12.52 -0.85
CA ASP A 211 17.15 -13.65 -0.89
C ASP A 211 17.78 -14.92 -0.30
N ILE A 212 19.07 -15.18 -0.55
CA ILE A 212 19.78 -16.31 0.07
C ILE A 212 19.83 -16.15 1.58
N VAL A 213 20.24 -14.99 2.09
CA VAL A 213 20.31 -14.71 3.53
C VAL A 213 18.92 -14.85 4.17
N ASN A 214 17.89 -14.36 3.51
CA ASN A 214 16.51 -14.47 3.98
C ASN A 214 16.02 -15.95 3.99
N SER A 215 16.41 -16.74 3.01
CA SER A 215 16.16 -18.19 2.98
C SER A 215 16.86 -18.91 4.12
N GLU A 216 18.12 -18.55 4.43
CA GLU A 216 18.86 -19.12 5.56
C GLU A 216 18.24 -18.75 6.91
N ILE A 217 17.83 -17.49 7.09
CA ILE A 217 17.09 -17.04 8.28
C ILE A 217 15.82 -17.89 8.44
N SER A 218 15.07 -18.07 7.35
CA SER A 218 13.86 -18.89 7.38
C SER A 218 14.14 -20.35 7.78
N LYS A 219 15.27 -20.92 7.32
CA LYS A 219 15.69 -22.27 7.72
C LYS A 219 16.09 -22.33 9.21
N VAL A 220 16.78 -21.34 9.74
CA VAL A 220 17.14 -21.25 11.15
C VAL A 220 15.90 -21.11 12.02
N LEU A 221 14.97 -20.22 11.63
CA LEU A 221 13.68 -20.05 12.31
C LEU A 221 12.82 -21.34 12.26
N ALA A 222 12.84 -22.04 11.13
CA ALA A 222 12.17 -23.35 11.06
C ALA A 222 12.79 -24.36 12.03
N LYS A 223 14.13 -24.41 12.09
CA LYS A 223 14.83 -25.29 13.04
C LYS A 223 14.51 -24.97 14.50
N SER A 224 14.39 -23.71 14.88
CA SER A 224 14.06 -23.31 16.25
C SER A 224 12.65 -23.71 16.70
N ARG A 225 11.75 -23.98 15.73
CA ARG A 225 10.38 -24.46 16.00
C ARG A 225 10.26 -25.98 16.08
N LEU A 226 11.34 -26.70 15.80
CA LEU A 226 11.35 -28.14 15.89
C LEU A 226 11.47 -28.60 17.34
N SER A 227 10.62 -29.54 17.75
CA SER A 227 10.77 -30.24 19.04
C SER A 227 11.76 -31.39 18.89
N GLY A 228 12.65 -31.55 19.85
CA GLY A 228 13.67 -32.60 19.78
C GLY A 228 14.40 -32.84 21.07
N THR A 229 15.18 -33.89 21.08
CA THR A 229 16.15 -34.23 22.10
C THR A 229 17.55 -33.95 21.56
N GLU A 230 18.62 -34.18 22.35
CA GLU A 230 20.00 -34.01 21.88
C GLU A 230 20.35 -34.83 20.62
N LYS A 231 19.69 -35.96 20.40
CA LYS A 231 19.99 -36.91 19.30
C LYS A 231 18.89 -37.02 18.25
N THR A 232 17.69 -36.53 18.51
CA THR A 232 16.54 -36.73 17.61
C THR A 232 15.74 -35.43 17.47
N VAL A 233 15.21 -35.16 16.28
CA VAL A 233 14.38 -34.03 15.98
C VAL A 233 13.05 -34.50 15.44
N ARG A 234 11.94 -33.97 15.99
CA ARG A 234 10.59 -34.25 15.54
C ARG A 234 10.09 -33.08 14.66
N LEU A 235 9.71 -33.40 13.43
CA LEU A 235 9.07 -32.49 12.50
C LEU A 235 7.62 -32.94 12.29
N THR A 236 6.66 -32.09 12.62
CA THR A 236 5.24 -32.31 12.33
C THR A 236 4.78 -31.35 11.24
N GLY A 237 3.91 -31.81 10.36
CA GLY A 237 3.40 -30.99 9.27
C GLY A 237 2.21 -31.64 8.58
N TYR A 238 1.48 -30.88 7.78
CA TYR A 238 0.32 -31.34 7.04
C TYR A 238 0.65 -31.56 5.57
N ILE A 239 0.12 -32.60 4.99
CA ILE A 239 0.25 -32.94 3.57
C ILE A 239 -1.11 -33.24 2.96
N PRO A 240 -1.36 -32.84 1.71
CA PRO A 240 -2.56 -33.28 1.01
C PRO A 240 -2.51 -34.80 0.77
N GLU A 241 -3.61 -35.52 1.04
CA GLU A 241 -3.73 -36.97 0.86
C GLU A 241 -3.23 -37.43 -0.52
N LYS A 242 -3.58 -36.72 -1.61
CA LYS A 242 -3.13 -37.03 -2.97
C LYS A 242 -1.61 -36.99 -3.16
N LYS A 243 -0.85 -36.39 -2.23
CA LYS A 243 0.60 -36.23 -2.32
C LYS A 243 1.36 -37.15 -1.34
N THR A 244 0.66 -37.94 -0.55
CA THR A 244 1.24 -38.85 0.46
C THR A 244 2.30 -39.78 -0.13
N ALA A 245 1.98 -40.48 -1.20
CA ALA A 245 2.93 -41.39 -1.87
C ALA A 245 4.22 -40.67 -2.39
N LYS A 246 4.11 -39.40 -2.77
CA LYS A 246 5.28 -38.61 -3.18
C LYS A 246 6.15 -38.22 -1.98
N VAL A 247 5.54 -37.93 -0.85
CA VAL A 247 6.25 -37.60 0.39
C VAL A 247 6.94 -38.84 0.93
N GLU A 248 6.28 -39.99 0.99
CA GLU A 248 6.87 -41.28 1.38
C GLU A 248 8.09 -41.63 0.53
N LYS A 249 7.98 -41.50 -0.80
CA LYS A 249 9.11 -41.70 -1.71
C LYS A 249 10.28 -40.74 -1.46
N THR A 250 9.99 -39.54 -0.94
CA THR A 250 11.01 -38.56 -0.57
C THR A 250 11.65 -38.94 0.77
N LEU A 251 10.84 -39.31 1.77
CA LEU A 251 11.30 -39.71 3.11
C LEU A 251 12.13 -40.98 3.08
N SER A 252 11.81 -41.94 2.20
CA SER A 252 12.59 -43.15 2.03
C SER A 252 14.05 -42.96 1.62
N LYS A 253 14.42 -41.74 1.16
CA LYS A 253 15.81 -41.36 0.86
C LYS A 253 16.61 -40.93 2.10
N TYR A 254 15.96 -40.74 3.22
CA TYR A 254 16.56 -40.28 4.47
C TYR A 254 16.38 -41.32 5.57
N VAL A 255 17.31 -41.34 6.52
CA VAL A 255 17.20 -42.17 7.72
C VAL A 255 16.26 -41.47 8.70
N CYS A 256 14.98 -41.74 8.59
CA CYS A 256 13.95 -41.17 9.46
C CYS A 256 12.82 -42.18 9.69
N ALA A 257 12.23 -42.14 10.87
CA ALA A 257 10.96 -42.80 11.14
C ALA A 257 9.84 -41.78 10.88
N TYR A 258 8.76 -42.20 10.25
CA TYR A 258 7.61 -41.32 9.99
C TYR A 258 6.31 -42.08 10.26
N ASP A 259 5.30 -41.30 10.65
CA ASP A 259 3.93 -41.77 10.80
C ASP A 259 3.01 -40.78 10.07
N ILE A 260 1.98 -41.32 9.40
CA ILE A 260 1.01 -40.54 8.65
C ILE A 260 -0.37 -40.85 9.19
N SER A 261 -0.97 -39.90 9.85
CA SER A 261 -2.28 -40.04 10.48
C SER A 261 -3.24 -38.92 9.98
N VAL A 262 -4.53 -39.15 10.13
CA VAL A 262 -5.56 -38.16 9.90
C VAL A 262 -5.53 -37.15 11.06
N PRO A 263 -5.63 -35.83 10.83
CA PRO A 263 -5.67 -34.86 11.90
C PRO A 263 -6.80 -35.09 12.88
N GLU A 264 -6.51 -35.02 14.18
CA GLU A 264 -7.49 -35.21 15.25
C GLU A 264 -8.40 -33.97 15.38
N ASP A 265 -7.83 -32.77 15.28
CA ASP A 265 -8.57 -31.53 15.36
C ASP A 265 -8.69 -30.87 13.96
N PRO A 266 -9.93 -30.78 13.41
CA PRO A 266 -10.17 -30.15 12.13
C PRO A 266 -9.89 -28.64 12.11
N ASP A 267 -9.94 -27.98 13.26
CA ASP A 267 -9.76 -26.51 13.32
C ASP A 267 -8.28 -26.10 13.19
N ASP A 268 -7.33 -26.99 13.51
CA ASP A 268 -5.88 -26.75 13.39
C ASP A 268 -5.32 -27.05 12.00
N VAL A 269 -6.11 -27.61 11.08
CA VAL A 269 -5.65 -28.01 9.76
C VAL A 269 -5.55 -26.82 8.81
N PRO A 270 -4.37 -26.54 8.22
CA PRO A 270 -4.24 -25.49 7.21
C PRO A 270 -5.00 -25.87 5.94
N ILE A 271 -5.71 -24.92 5.36
CA ILE A 271 -6.55 -25.13 4.18
C ILE A 271 -5.74 -24.99 2.90
N LEU A 272 -5.81 -26.01 2.05
CA LEU A 272 -5.32 -26.00 0.69
C LEU A 272 -6.50 -26.20 -0.27
N LEU A 273 -6.92 -25.15 -0.95
CA LEU A 273 -7.96 -25.24 -1.97
C LEU A 273 -7.42 -25.95 -3.23
N SER A 274 -8.26 -26.74 -3.87
CA SER A 274 -7.95 -27.44 -5.13
C SER A 274 -9.04 -27.18 -6.15
N ASN A 275 -8.96 -26.04 -6.79
CA ASN A 275 -9.96 -25.54 -7.72
C ASN A 275 -9.58 -25.82 -9.18
N ASN A 276 -10.60 -25.82 -10.06
CA ASN A 276 -10.40 -25.91 -11.48
C ASN A 276 -9.87 -24.59 -12.06
N ARG A 277 -9.49 -24.58 -13.35
CA ARG A 277 -8.92 -23.41 -14.03
C ARG A 277 -9.82 -22.15 -14.02
N PHE A 278 -11.14 -22.34 -13.91
CA PHE A 278 -12.08 -21.24 -13.82
C PHE A 278 -12.17 -20.68 -12.41
N ALA A 279 -12.23 -21.54 -11.40
CA ALA A 279 -12.39 -21.14 -9.99
C ALA A 279 -11.08 -20.67 -9.33
N ASP A 280 -9.91 -21.20 -9.73
CA ASP A 280 -8.59 -20.82 -9.18
C ASP A 280 -8.35 -19.30 -9.09
N PRO A 281 -8.70 -18.46 -10.09
CA PRO A 281 -8.57 -17.02 -9.99
C PRO A 281 -9.39 -16.38 -8.87
N PHE A 282 -10.55 -16.96 -8.53
CA PHE A 282 -11.47 -16.44 -7.51
C PHE A 282 -11.07 -16.83 -6.09
N GLU A 283 -10.09 -17.72 -5.91
CA GLU A 283 -9.52 -18.00 -4.58
C GLU A 283 -8.96 -16.74 -3.91
N SER A 284 -8.51 -15.75 -4.68
CA SER A 284 -8.07 -14.46 -4.16
C SER A 284 -9.18 -13.69 -3.44
N LEU A 285 -10.44 -13.82 -3.88
CA LEU A 285 -11.59 -13.20 -3.20
C LEU A 285 -11.89 -13.89 -1.87
N ILE A 286 -11.86 -15.22 -1.84
CA ILE A 286 -12.06 -15.96 -0.59
C ILE A 286 -10.97 -15.62 0.42
N GLY A 287 -9.71 -15.51 -0.02
CA GLY A 287 -8.60 -15.11 0.83
C GLY A 287 -8.73 -13.70 1.44
N LEU A 288 -9.53 -12.80 0.85
CA LEU A 288 -9.82 -11.49 1.43
C LEU A 288 -10.77 -11.55 2.63
N TYR A 289 -11.66 -12.55 2.68
CA TYR A 289 -12.60 -12.74 3.80
C TYR A 289 -12.06 -13.75 4.80
N SER A 290 -12.17 -15.02 4.48
CA SER A 290 -11.61 -16.15 5.25
C SER A 290 -11.69 -17.44 4.42
N TYR A 291 -10.71 -18.34 4.58
CA TYR A 291 -10.81 -19.66 3.98
C TYR A 291 -11.88 -20.49 4.67
N PRO A 292 -12.59 -21.39 3.92
CA PRO A 292 -13.53 -22.32 4.51
C PRO A 292 -12.80 -23.26 5.48
N LYS A 293 -13.48 -23.74 6.53
CA LYS A 293 -12.91 -24.70 7.48
C LYS A 293 -12.63 -26.05 6.80
N TYR A 294 -11.68 -26.81 7.36
CA TYR A 294 -11.39 -28.15 6.86
C TYR A 294 -12.65 -29.03 6.88
N GLY A 295 -12.90 -29.74 5.78
CA GLY A 295 -14.08 -30.62 5.64
C GLY A 295 -15.37 -29.89 5.26
N THR A 296 -15.41 -28.55 5.19
CA THR A 296 -16.57 -27.80 4.71
C THR A 296 -16.59 -27.71 3.18
N PHE A 297 -17.69 -27.25 2.61
CA PHE A 297 -17.84 -27.06 1.17
C PHE A 297 -17.04 -25.83 0.69
N ASP A 298 -16.33 -25.96 -0.43
CA ASP A 298 -15.62 -24.84 -1.06
C ASP A 298 -16.58 -24.06 -1.98
N PRO A 299 -16.96 -22.81 -1.62
CA PRO A 299 -17.89 -22.01 -2.41
C PRO A 299 -17.23 -21.33 -3.60
N THR A 300 -15.93 -21.46 -3.83
CA THR A 300 -15.15 -20.66 -4.81
C THR A 300 -15.73 -20.74 -6.21
N PHE A 301 -16.15 -21.91 -6.67
CA PHE A 301 -16.70 -22.10 -8.01
C PHE A 301 -18.02 -21.33 -8.20
N ILE A 302 -18.94 -21.47 -7.25
CA ILE A 302 -20.26 -20.84 -7.30
C ILE A 302 -20.10 -19.32 -7.14
N LEU A 303 -19.28 -18.89 -6.18
CA LEU A 303 -18.95 -17.49 -5.98
C LEU A 303 -18.35 -16.86 -7.25
N GLY A 304 -17.48 -17.58 -7.94
CA GLY A 304 -16.88 -17.11 -9.20
C GLY A 304 -17.90 -16.87 -10.31
N ILE A 305 -18.90 -17.73 -10.43
CA ILE A 305 -19.99 -17.57 -11.42
C ILE A 305 -20.79 -16.30 -11.11
N PHE A 306 -21.28 -16.14 -9.88
CA PHE A 306 -22.08 -14.97 -9.51
C PHE A 306 -21.27 -13.68 -9.52
N TYR A 307 -20.00 -13.73 -9.10
CA TYR A 307 -19.12 -12.57 -9.17
C TYR A 307 -18.93 -12.08 -10.60
N ALA A 308 -18.61 -12.99 -11.52
CA ALA A 308 -18.44 -12.64 -12.93
C ALA A 308 -19.75 -12.10 -13.54
N LEU A 309 -20.91 -12.72 -13.20
CA LEU A 309 -22.22 -12.29 -13.66
C LEU A 309 -22.56 -10.87 -13.19
N PHE A 310 -22.44 -10.62 -11.88
CA PHE A 310 -22.77 -9.30 -11.30
C PHE A 310 -21.79 -8.22 -11.77
N PHE A 311 -20.50 -8.53 -11.85
CA PHE A 311 -19.51 -7.61 -12.40
C PHE A 311 -19.86 -7.22 -13.85
N GLY A 312 -20.22 -8.21 -14.68
CA GLY A 312 -20.65 -7.98 -16.04
C GLY A 312 -21.89 -7.09 -16.12
N MET A 313 -22.90 -7.33 -15.28
CA MET A 313 -24.13 -6.52 -15.24
C MET A 313 -23.85 -5.07 -14.74
N MET A 314 -22.97 -4.90 -13.77
CA MET A 314 -22.63 -3.57 -13.23
C MET A 314 -21.88 -2.71 -14.23
N SER A 315 -21.00 -3.31 -15.04
CA SER A 315 -20.21 -2.59 -16.03
C SER A 315 -20.87 -2.55 -17.40
N ALA A 316 -21.59 -3.60 -17.78
CA ALA A 316 -22.46 -3.79 -18.95
C ALA A 316 -22.05 -3.06 -20.24
N ASP A 317 -20.75 -3.03 -20.56
CA ASP A 317 -20.21 -2.32 -21.71
C ASP A 317 -19.14 -3.15 -22.43
N VAL A 318 -19.31 -3.32 -23.75
CA VAL A 318 -18.39 -4.11 -24.59
C VAL A 318 -17.01 -3.50 -24.66
N GLY A 319 -16.93 -2.19 -24.76
CA GLY A 319 -15.66 -1.48 -24.89
C GLY A 319 -14.82 -1.55 -23.61
N TYR A 320 -15.41 -1.26 -22.46
CA TYR A 320 -14.73 -1.42 -21.17
C TYR A 320 -14.33 -2.88 -20.93
N GLY A 321 -15.21 -3.84 -21.26
CA GLY A 321 -14.88 -5.26 -21.17
C GLY A 321 -13.67 -5.64 -22.02
N LEU A 322 -13.57 -5.16 -23.25
CA LEU A 322 -12.42 -5.39 -24.14
C LEU A 322 -11.13 -4.79 -23.56
N VAL A 323 -11.18 -3.55 -23.06
CA VAL A 323 -10.03 -2.90 -22.45
C VAL A 323 -9.52 -3.69 -21.24
N ILE A 324 -10.43 -4.16 -20.36
CA ILE A 324 -10.09 -4.98 -19.20
C ILE A 324 -9.44 -6.30 -19.64
N VAL A 325 -10.05 -7.03 -20.59
CA VAL A 325 -9.51 -8.32 -21.05
C VAL A 325 -8.13 -8.14 -21.67
N ILE A 326 -7.99 -7.22 -22.62
CA ILE A 326 -6.73 -6.97 -23.32
C ILE A 326 -5.67 -6.48 -22.32
N GLY A 327 -6.01 -5.54 -21.46
CA GLY A 327 -5.10 -5.02 -20.44
C GLY A 327 -4.60 -6.11 -19.50
N CYS A 328 -5.50 -6.97 -18.99
CA CYS A 328 -5.13 -8.10 -18.12
C CYS A 328 -4.26 -9.13 -18.85
N LEU A 329 -4.57 -9.48 -20.09
CA LEU A 329 -3.78 -10.43 -20.89
C LEU A 329 -2.39 -9.88 -21.20
N LEU A 330 -2.28 -8.61 -21.57
CA LEU A 330 -1.00 -7.92 -21.78
C LEU A 330 -0.18 -7.87 -20.47
N ALA A 331 -0.82 -7.53 -19.35
CA ALA A 331 -0.17 -7.51 -18.05
C ALA A 331 0.36 -8.91 -17.66
N LEU A 332 -0.43 -9.98 -17.85
CA LEU A 332 0.00 -11.35 -17.61
C LEU A 332 1.20 -11.76 -18.48
N LYS A 333 1.21 -11.34 -19.75
CA LYS A 333 2.27 -11.68 -20.70
C LYS A 333 3.58 -10.92 -20.43
N PHE A 334 3.48 -9.60 -20.18
CA PHE A 334 4.67 -8.74 -20.09
C PHE A 334 5.20 -8.60 -18.67
N MET A 335 4.34 -8.55 -17.64
CA MET A 335 4.79 -8.34 -16.27
C MET A 335 5.25 -9.61 -15.57
N LYS A 336 4.82 -10.81 -16.03
CA LYS A 336 5.08 -12.09 -15.36
C LYS A 336 4.86 -12.00 -13.84
N PRO A 337 3.65 -11.61 -13.40
CA PRO A 337 3.38 -11.35 -11.99
C PRO A 337 3.48 -12.62 -11.12
N GLY A 338 3.67 -12.43 -9.81
CA GLY A 338 3.61 -13.54 -8.86
C GLY A 338 2.21 -14.19 -8.82
N ILE A 339 2.11 -15.35 -8.15
CA ILE A 339 0.90 -16.21 -8.16
C ILE A 339 -0.37 -15.43 -7.76
N GLY A 340 -0.34 -14.63 -6.70
CA GLY A 340 -1.50 -13.85 -6.24
C GLY A 340 -1.96 -12.82 -7.26
N MET A 341 -1.05 -12.01 -7.81
CA MET A 341 -1.37 -11.01 -8.84
C MET A 341 -1.80 -11.68 -10.15
N SER A 342 -1.24 -12.84 -10.49
CA SER A 342 -1.67 -13.60 -11.66
C SER A 342 -3.11 -14.10 -11.53
N ARG A 343 -3.51 -14.59 -10.34
CA ARG A 343 -4.90 -14.96 -10.03
C ARG A 343 -5.83 -13.75 -10.15
N PHE A 344 -5.47 -12.64 -9.55
CA PHE A 344 -6.22 -11.39 -9.60
C PHE A 344 -6.46 -10.91 -11.05
N LEU A 345 -5.41 -10.84 -11.87
CA LEU A 345 -5.54 -10.45 -13.28
C LEU A 345 -6.41 -11.43 -14.10
N LYS A 346 -6.30 -12.73 -13.85
CA LYS A 346 -7.14 -13.74 -14.49
C LYS A 346 -8.61 -13.59 -14.09
N MET A 347 -8.88 -13.28 -12.81
CA MET A 347 -10.23 -13.01 -12.31
C MET A 347 -10.85 -11.82 -13.06
N PHE A 348 -10.10 -10.70 -13.18
CA PHE A 348 -10.56 -9.54 -13.93
C PHE A 348 -10.72 -9.83 -15.43
N ALA A 349 -9.87 -10.66 -16.02
CA ALA A 349 -10.04 -11.07 -17.41
C ALA A 349 -11.33 -11.85 -17.62
N ILE A 350 -11.67 -12.80 -16.72
CA ILE A 350 -12.95 -13.55 -16.77
C ILE A 350 -14.12 -12.59 -16.58
N SER A 351 -14.03 -11.68 -15.61
CA SER A 351 -15.06 -10.66 -15.35
C SER A 351 -15.22 -9.70 -16.55
N GLY A 352 -14.12 -9.34 -17.22
CA GLY A 352 -14.14 -8.56 -18.45
C GLY A 352 -14.85 -9.27 -19.61
N VAL A 353 -14.68 -10.58 -19.74
CA VAL A 353 -15.46 -11.38 -20.72
C VAL A 353 -16.94 -11.33 -20.38
N SER A 354 -17.31 -11.45 -19.10
CA SER A 354 -18.71 -11.31 -18.69
C SER A 354 -19.25 -9.89 -18.99
N CYS A 355 -18.41 -8.86 -18.80
CA CYS A 355 -18.76 -7.48 -19.14
C CYS A 355 -19.05 -7.33 -20.64
N ILE A 356 -18.27 -7.96 -21.52
CA ILE A 356 -18.52 -7.98 -22.98
C ILE A 356 -19.87 -8.64 -23.26
N ILE A 357 -20.14 -9.80 -22.68
CA ILE A 357 -21.40 -10.54 -22.91
C ILE A 357 -22.59 -9.69 -22.45
N MET A 358 -22.54 -9.12 -21.26
CA MET A 358 -23.59 -8.27 -20.72
C MET A 358 -23.73 -6.96 -21.51
N GLY A 359 -22.60 -6.38 -21.94
CA GLY A 359 -22.60 -5.19 -22.81
C GLY A 359 -23.33 -5.42 -24.13
N VAL A 360 -23.15 -6.58 -24.77
CA VAL A 360 -23.91 -6.95 -25.96
C VAL A 360 -25.39 -7.11 -25.64
N LEU A 361 -25.75 -7.74 -24.51
CA LEU A 361 -27.14 -7.96 -24.11
C LEU A 361 -27.86 -6.66 -23.74
N PHE A 362 -27.16 -5.71 -23.13
CA PHE A 362 -27.74 -4.46 -22.65
C PHE A 362 -27.45 -3.26 -23.57
N GLY A 363 -26.71 -3.46 -24.65
CA GLY A 363 -26.49 -2.44 -25.68
C GLY A 363 -25.41 -1.40 -25.32
N GLY A 364 -24.55 -1.66 -24.32
CA GLY A 364 -23.43 -0.79 -23.93
C GLY A 364 -22.24 -0.98 -24.87
N TRP A 365 -21.84 0.08 -25.60
CA TRP A 365 -20.75 0.07 -26.57
C TRP A 365 -19.94 1.38 -26.48
N PHE A 366 -19.32 1.68 -25.34
CA PHE A 366 -18.77 3.01 -25.07
C PHE A 366 -19.84 4.11 -25.27
N GLY A 367 -21.00 3.93 -24.63
CA GLY A 367 -22.17 4.77 -24.88
C GLY A 367 -22.69 4.61 -26.32
N ASP A 368 -22.92 5.73 -27.03
CA ASP A 368 -23.46 5.79 -28.38
C ASP A 368 -22.40 5.70 -29.50
N LEU A 369 -21.17 5.27 -29.18
CA LEU A 369 -20.07 5.26 -30.15
C LEU A 369 -20.40 4.57 -31.48
N PRO A 370 -21.07 3.39 -31.56
CA PRO A 370 -21.39 2.76 -32.82
C PRO A 370 -22.37 3.59 -33.67
N LYS A 371 -23.33 4.25 -33.04
CA LYS A 371 -24.30 5.12 -33.72
C LYS A 371 -23.59 6.37 -34.25
N GLN A 372 -22.81 7.05 -33.43
CA GLN A 372 -22.02 8.22 -33.82
C GLN A 372 -21.03 7.88 -34.96
N PHE A 373 -20.41 6.72 -34.91
CA PHE A 373 -19.48 6.27 -35.93
C PHE A 373 -20.22 6.00 -37.27
N ALA A 374 -21.36 5.35 -37.21
CA ALA A 374 -22.17 5.05 -38.42
C ALA A 374 -22.69 6.33 -39.07
N GLU A 375 -23.21 7.27 -38.30
CA GLU A 375 -23.77 8.53 -38.81
C GLU A 375 -22.68 9.52 -39.29
N ASN A 376 -21.64 9.74 -38.52
CA ASN A 376 -20.64 10.80 -38.79
C ASN A 376 -19.48 10.34 -39.68
N ILE A 377 -19.11 9.06 -39.66
CA ILE A 377 -17.96 8.55 -40.43
C ILE A 377 -18.40 7.76 -41.66
N LEU A 378 -19.39 6.88 -41.50
CA LEU A 378 -19.89 6.04 -42.62
C LEU A 378 -21.02 6.70 -43.39
N GLY A 379 -21.62 7.81 -42.91
CA GLY A 379 -22.74 8.50 -43.57
C GLY A 379 -24.03 7.70 -43.60
N ILE A 380 -24.19 6.68 -42.75
CA ILE A 380 -25.37 5.82 -42.68
C ILE A 380 -26.39 6.48 -41.74
N ASN A 381 -27.31 7.27 -42.27
CA ASN A 381 -28.39 7.89 -41.51
C ASN A 381 -29.44 6.87 -41.09
N GLY A 382 -29.85 6.89 -39.81
CA GLY A 382 -30.90 6.03 -39.28
C GLY A 382 -30.42 4.70 -38.72
N PHE A 383 -29.12 4.55 -38.45
CA PHE A 383 -28.60 3.40 -37.70
C PHE A 383 -28.96 3.53 -36.22
N ASN A 384 -29.89 2.66 -35.77
CA ASN A 384 -30.37 2.67 -34.35
C ASN A 384 -29.41 2.03 -33.35
N GLY A 385 -28.18 1.72 -33.74
CA GLY A 385 -27.20 1.01 -32.91
C GLY A 385 -27.23 -0.52 -33.06
N PRO A 386 -26.32 -1.23 -32.39
CA PRO A 386 -26.29 -2.70 -32.36
C PRO A 386 -27.55 -3.25 -31.65
N TRP A 387 -27.87 -4.52 -31.95
CA TRP A 387 -28.97 -5.22 -31.28
C TRP A 387 -28.73 -5.33 -29.77
N TYR A 388 -29.76 -5.13 -28.98
CA TYR A 388 -29.79 -5.34 -27.54
C TYR A 388 -31.08 -6.03 -27.10
N LEU A 389 -31.02 -6.76 -25.97
CA LEU A 389 -32.17 -7.42 -25.39
C LEU A 389 -32.95 -6.49 -24.47
N LEU A 390 -32.26 -5.69 -23.69
CA LEU A 390 -32.77 -4.75 -22.70
C LEU A 390 -31.80 -3.57 -22.56
N ASN A 391 -32.32 -2.35 -22.69
CA ASN A 391 -31.54 -1.16 -22.43
C ASN A 391 -31.86 -0.62 -21.01
N PRO A 392 -30.94 -0.65 -20.09
CA PRO A 392 -31.14 -0.14 -18.72
C PRO A 392 -31.56 1.33 -18.65
N LEU A 393 -31.20 2.13 -19.66
CA LEU A 393 -31.55 3.56 -19.71
C LEU A 393 -33.01 3.75 -20.17
N GLU A 394 -33.52 2.88 -21.05
CA GLU A 394 -34.88 2.96 -21.55
C GLU A 394 -35.91 2.30 -20.60
N ASP A 395 -35.50 1.16 -19.99
CA ASP A 395 -36.37 0.43 -19.07
C ASP A 395 -35.65 0.05 -17.76
N PRO A 396 -35.39 1.03 -16.89
CA PRO A 396 -34.69 0.82 -15.63
C PRO A 396 -35.50 -0.07 -14.67
N MET A 397 -36.83 -0.08 -14.75
CA MET A 397 -37.65 -0.88 -13.86
C MET A 397 -37.51 -2.38 -14.14
N THR A 398 -37.50 -2.80 -15.41
CA THR A 398 -37.25 -4.19 -15.76
C THR A 398 -35.83 -4.63 -15.33
N PHE A 399 -34.82 -3.80 -15.54
CA PHE A 399 -33.47 -4.09 -15.08
C PHE A 399 -33.40 -4.20 -13.56
N PHE A 400 -34.11 -3.36 -12.82
CA PHE A 400 -34.24 -3.43 -11.36
C PHE A 400 -34.82 -4.76 -10.88
N VAL A 401 -35.93 -5.18 -11.47
CA VAL A 401 -36.58 -6.46 -11.14
C VAL A 401 -35.67 -7.65 -11.45
N ILE A 402 -34.95 -7.63 -12.57
CA ILE A 402 -33.95 -8.66 -12.91
C ILE A 402 -32.82 -8.69 -11.86
N SER A 403 -32.31 -7.52 -11.46
CA SER A 403 -31.25 -7.42 -10.45
C SER A 403 -31.70 -8.01 -9.11
N LEU A 404 -32.90 -7.70 -8.65
CA LEU A 404 -33.46 -8.26 -7.41
C LEU A 404 -33.73 -9.78 -7.54
N ALA A 405 -34.24 -10.24 -8.68
CA ALA A 405 -34.49 -11.65 -8.93
C ALA A 405 -33.18 -12.47 -8.91
N LEU A 406 -32.12 -11.97 -9.57
CA LEU A 406 -30.80 -12.60 -9.53
C LEU A 406 -30.18 -12.57 -8.13
N GLY A 407 -30.37 -11.48 -7.38
CA GLY A 407 -29.99 -11.40 -5.98
C GLY A 407 -30.69 -12.44 -5.11
N PHE A 408 -31.99 -12.59 -5.30
CA PHE A 408 -32.79 -13.62 -4.64
C PHE A 408 -32.31 -15.04 -4.97
N ILE A 409 -32.03 -15.32 -6.25
CA ILE A 409 -31.47 -16.62 -6.70
C ILE A 409 -30.11 -16.86 -6.02
N HIS A 410 -29.25 -15.84 -5.96
CA HIS A 410 -27.94 -15.95 -5.31
C HIS A 410 -28.08 -16.31 -3.82
N LEU A 411 -28.97 -15.64 -3.08
CA LEU A 411 -29.24 -15.96 -1.68
C LEU A 411 -29.80 -17.39 -1.53
N CYS A 412 -30.72 -17.81 -2.37
CA CYS A 412 -31.22 -19.18 -2.38
C CYS A 412 -30.12 -20.20 -2.60
N VAL A 413 -29.22 -19.96 -3.57
CA VAL A 413 -28.08 -20.85 -3.83
C VAL A 413 -27.17 -20.92 -2.61
N GLY A 414 -26.87 -19.78 -1.95
CA GLY A 414 -26.08 -19.75 -0.73
C GLY A 414 -26.70 -20.57 0.41
N MET A 415 -28.00 -20.42 0.61
CA MET A 415 -28.77 -21.22 1.57
C MET A 415 -28.74 -22.70 1.21
N GLY A 416 -28.87 -23.03 -0.08
CA GLY A 416 -28.80 -24.41 -0.57
C GLY A 416 -27.45 -25.08 -0.29
N ILE A 417 -26.35 -24.37 -0.45
CA ILE A 417 -25.00 -24.84 -0.09
C ILE A 417 -24.95 -25.18 1.41
N LYS A 418 -25.42 -24.27 2.27
CA LYS A 418 -25.44 -24.47 3.71
C LYS A 418 -26.34 -25.66 4.11
N MET A 419 -27.46 -25.82 3.43
CA MET A 419 -28.35 -26.97 3.62
C MET A 419 -27.66 -28.29 3.26
N ALA A 420 -26.98 -28.34 2.10
CA ALA A 420 -26.23 -29.51 1.64
C ALA A 420 -25.09 -29.86 2.61
N GLU A 421 -24.38 -28.85 3.16
CA GLU A 421 -23.35 -29.02 4.18
C GLU A 421 -23.92 -29.66 5.47
N LEU A 422 -25.04 -29.17 5.96
CA LEU A 422 -25.70 -29.72 7.15
C LEU A 422 -26.15 -31.18 6.96
N ILE A 423 -26.68 -31.49 5.77
CA ILE A 423 -27.07 -32.88 5.41
C ILE A 423 -25.85 -33.78 5.39
N ARG A 424 -24.73 -33.33 4.76
CA ARG A 424 -23.47 -34.07 4.71
C ARG A 424 -22.89 -34.35 6.11
N ASN A 425 -23.04 -33.40 7.02
CA ASN A 425 -22.59 -33.49 8.40
C ASN A 425 -23.59 -34.30 9.30
N GLY A 426 -24.60 -34.96 8.73
CA GLY A 426 -25.59 -35.77 9.46
C GLY A 426 -26.62 -34.98 10.24
N LYS A 427 -26.63 -33.61 10.12
CA LYS A 427 -27.57 -32.72 10.82
C LYS A 427 -28.83 -32.47 9.98
N ILE A 428 -29.52 -33.52 9.55
CA ILE A 428 -30.67 -33.45 8.61
C ILE A 428 -31.81 -32.63 9.20
N PHE A 429 -32.10 -32.75 10.49
CA PHE A 429 -33.15 -31.97 11.16
C PHE A 429 -32.83 -30.47 11.12
N SER A 430 -31.58 -30.06 11.32
CA SER A 430 -31.17 -28.66 11.19
C SER A 430 -31.26 -28.16 9.74
N ALA A 431 -30.94 -29.00 8.78
CA ALA A 431 -31.04 -28.64 7.36
C ALA A 431 -32.49 -28.33 6.98
N ILE A 432 -33.46 -29.18 7.41
CA ILE A 432 -34.88 -29.02 7.07
C ILE A 432 -35.51 -27.87 7.84
N PHE A 433 -35.28 -27.78 9.14
CA PHE A 433 -36.00 -26.83 9.99
C PHE A 433 -35.35 -25.45 10.08
N ASP A 434 -34.02 -25.32 9.98
CA ASP A 434 -33.38 -24.03 10.07
C ASP A 434 -33.28 -23.36 8.68
N ILE A 435 -33.11 -24.15 7.60
CA ILE A 435 -32.96 -23.60 6.24
C ILE A 435 -34.16 -23.93 5.38
N GLY A 436 -34.68 -25.17 5.42
CA GLY A 436 -35.82 -25.59 4.60
C GLY A 436 -37.09 -24.79 4.90
N SER A 437 -37.31 -24.38 6.16
CA SER A 437 -38.44 -23.52 6.54
C SER A 437 -38.43 -22.17 5.78
N TRP A 438 -37.28 -21.59 5.50
CA TRP A 438 -37.16 -20.38 4.70
C TRP A 438 -37.54 -20.58 3.25
N TYR A 439 -37.16 -21.72 2.65
CA TYR A 439 -37.64 -22.05 1.29
C TYR A 439 -39.17 -22.22 1.23
N VAL A 440 -39.80 -22.75 2.30
CA VAL A 440 -41.25 -22.82 2.40
C VAL A 440 -41.85 -21.42 2.50
N VAL A 441 -41.25 -20.52 3.26
CA VAL A 441 -41.69 -19.10 3.34
C VAL A 441 -41.58 -18.43 1.97
N TYR A 442 -40.47 -18.58 1.26
CA TYR A 442 -40.31 -17.98 -0.07
C TYR A 442 -41.27 -18.55 -1.08
N ALA A 443 -41.48 -19.87 -1.08
CA ALA A 443 -42.51 -20.51 -1.87
C ALA A 443 -43.91 -19.99 -1.49
N GLY A 444 -44.18 -19.81 -0.20
CA GLY A 444 -45.41 -19.23 0.31
C GLY A 444 -45.69 -17.81 -0.17
N ILE A 445 -44.63 -16.96 -0.21
CA ILE A 445 -44.74 -15.60 -0.77
C ILE A 445 -45.06 -15.66 -2.27
N ALA A 446 -44.40 -16.53 -3.02
CA ALA A 446 -44.66 -16.70 -4.44
C ALA A 446 -46.10 -17.22 -4.71
N VAL A 447 -46.57 -18.21 -3.93
CA VAL A 447 -47.93 -18.77 -4.01
C VAL A 447 -48.99 -17.72 -3.62
N LEU A 448 -48.71 -16.92 -2.60
CA LEU A 448 -49.60 -15.81 -2.22
C LEU A 448 -49.70 -14.77 -3.33
N ALA A 449 -48.63 -14.42 -3.99
CA ALA A 449 -48.58 -13.43 -5.05
C ALA A 449 -49.36 -13.93 -6.30
N LEU A 450 -49.15 -15.20 -6.70
CA LEU A 450 -49.74 -15.77 -7.91
C LEU A 450 -51.16 -16.29 -7.72
N PHE A 451 -51.43 -16.99 -6.62
CA PHE A 451 -52.68 -17.74 -6.41
C PHE A 451 -53.52 -17.14 -5.29
N LYS A 452 -53.02 -16.13 -4.56
CA LYS A 452 -53.69 -15.51 -3.38
C LYS A 452 -54.02 -16.50 -2.24
N ILE A 453 -53.23 -17.59 -2.14
CA ILE A 453 -53.39 -18.64 -1.13
C ILE A 453 -52.39 -18.37 0.01
N PRO A 454 -52.81 -17.96 1.22
CA PRO A 454 -51.91 -17.62 2.33
C PRO A 454 -51.39 -18.82 3.12
N TRP A 455 -51.99 -20.00 3.00
CA TRP A 455 -51.74 -21.12 3.88
C TRP A 455 -50.28 -21.62 3.84
N VAL A 456 -49.62 -21.64 2.65
CA VAL A 456 -48.23 -22.05 2.54
C VAL A 456 -47.29 -21.12 3.30
N LEU A 457 -47.54 -19.82 3.23
CA LEU A 457 -46.79 -18.82 3.96
C LEU A 457 -46.96 -18.98 5.47
N VAL A 458 -48.23 -19.16 5.92
CA VAL A 458 -48.53 -19.38 7.35
C VAL A 458 -47.84 -20.63 7.90
N ILE A 459 -47.82 -21.70 7.13
CA ILE A 459 -47.12 -22.96 7.48
C ILE A 459 -45.60 -22.69 7.62
N GLY A 460 -44.98 -21.99 6.67
CA GLY A 460 -43.57 -21.64 6.74
C GLY A 460 -43.20 -20.80 7.95
N LEU A 461 -43.99 -19.75 8.23
CA LEU A 461 -43.79 -18.91 9.43
C LEU A 461 -43.97 -19.70 10.72
N LEU A 462 -44.98 -20.54 10.78
CA LEU A 462 -45.24 -21.41 11.95
C LEU A 462 -44.06 -22.38 12.17
N MET A 463 -43.51 -22.95 11.08
CA MET A 463 -42.32 -23.81 11.17
C MET A 463 -41.15 -23.06 11.80
N ILE A 464 -40.85 -21.81 11.37
CA ILE A 464 -39.78 -21.01 11.96
C ILE A 464 -40.01 -20.80 13.44
N VAL A 465 -41.19 -20.34 13.84
CA VAL A 465 -41.50 -20.04 15.26
C VAL A 465 -41.36 -21.27 16.14
N LEU A 466 -41.82 -22.44 15.68
CA LEU A 466 -41.77 -23.68 16.46
C LEU A 466 -40.40 -24.32 16.53
N THR A 467 -39.56 -24.15 15.49
CA THR A 467 -38.31 -24.92 15.36
C THR A 467 -37.04 -24.14 15.70
N HIS A 468 -37.05 -22.82 15.51
CA HIS A 468 -35.85 -21.98 15.76
C HIS A 468 -35.35 -22.00 17.21
N GLY A 469 -36.26 -22.18 18.16
CA GLY A 469 -35.94 -22.25 19.62
C GLY A 469 -35.67 -23.65 20.17
N ARG A 470 -35.56 -24.70 19.34
CA ARG A 470 -35.54 -26.13 19.82
C ARG A 470 -34.38 -26.46 20.77
N ASP A 471 -33.25 -25.73 20.68
CA ASP A 471 -32.07 -25.97 21.51
C ASP A 471 -32.18 -25.36 22.94
N LYS A 472 -33.20 -24.55 23.18
CA LYS A 472 -33.44 -23.92 24.49
C LYS A 472 -34.20 -24.86 25.41
N LYS A 473 -33.83 -24.94 26.70
CA LYS A 473 -34.48 -25.82 27.69
C LYS A 473 -35.85 -25.29 28.14
N ASN A 474 -36.04 -24.00 28.26
CA ASN A 474 -37.25 -23.35 28.73
C ASN A 474 -38.28 -23.16 27.62
N PRO A 475 -39.56 -23.56 27.79
CA PRO A 475 -40.58 -23.39 26.74
C PRO A 475 -40.89 -21.96 26.39
N ILE A 476 -40.86 -21.03 27.34
CA ILE A 476 -41.04 -19.59 27.14
C ILE A 476 -39.90 -19.05 26.28
N MET A 477 -38.66 -19.47 26.56
CA MET A 477 -37.46 -19.07 25.82
C MET A 477 -37.43 -19.65 24.40
N LYS A 478 -38.07 -20.84 24.18
CA LYS A 478 -38.26 -21.41 22.83
C LYS A 478 -39.18 -20.52 21.99
N PHE A 479 -40.29 -20.09 22.54
CA PHE A 479 -41.27 -19.25 21.85
C PHE A 479 -40.65 -17.89 21.48
N PHE A 480 -40.02 -17.21 22.46
CA PHE A 480 -39.36 -15.92 22.19
C PHE A 480 -38.19 -16.05 21.18
N SER A 481 -37.41 -17.12 21.25
CA SER A 481 -36.36 -17.38 20.25
C SER A 481 -36.93 -17.61 18.85
N GLY A 482 -38.07 -18.31 18.73
CA GLY A 482 -38.80 -18.47 17.48
C GLY A 482 -39.31 -17.15 16.91
N LEU A 483 -39.86 -16.28 17.78
CA LEU A 483 -40.31 -14.96 17.38
C LEU A 483 -39.16 -14.08 16.93
N LEU A 484 -37.99 -14.15 17.59
CA LEU A 484 -36.77 -13.47 17.14
C LEU A 484 -36.27 -14.02 15.80
N GLY A 485 -36.48 -15.33 15.52
CA GLY A 485 -36.17 -15.91 14.22
C GLY A 485 -36.96 -15.27 13.07
N LEU A 486 -38.13 -14.74 13.31
CA LEU A 486 -38.86 -13.98 12.29
C LEU A 486 -38.21 -12.66 11.93
N TYR A 487 -37.36 -12.09 12.81
CA TYR A 487 -36.59 -10.88 12.50
C TYR A 487 -35.62 -11.07 11.34
N ASP A 488 -35.19 -12.30 11.10
CA ASP A 488 -34.34 -12.63 9.95
C ASP A 488 -35.01 -12.32 8.62
N ILE A 489 -36.35 -12.18 8.55
CA ILE A 489 -37.05 -11.68 7.37
C ILE A 489 -36.54 -10.29 7.00
N VAL A 490 -36.32 -9.42 7.98
CA VAL A 490 -35.81 -8.06 7.75
C VAL A 490 -34.40 -8.11 7.17
N ASN A 491 -33.55 -9.01 7.70
CA ASN A 491 -32.19 -9.21 7.19
C ASN A 491 -32.21 -9.70 5.73
N PHE A 492 -33.02 -10.71 5.42
CA PHE A 492 -33.17 -11.21 4.04
C PHE A 492 -33.72 -10.16 3.08
N MET A 493 -34.71 -9.38 3.51
CA MET A 493 -35.25 -8.28 2.68
C MET A 493 -34.18 -7.21 2.44
N SER A 494 -33.42 -6.86 3.46
CA SER A 494 -32.27 -5.93 3.35
C SER A 494 -31.24 -6.46 2.36
N ASP A 495 -30.90 -7.76 2.46
CA ASP A 495 -29.94 -8.40 1.55
C ASP A 495 -30.44 -8.37 0.10
N ILE A 496 -31.70 -8.70 -0.15
CA ILE A 496 -32.30 -8.63 -1.50
C ILE A 496 -32.28 -7.19 -2.02
N LEU A 497 -32.72 -6.22 -1.20
CA LEU A 497 -32.73 -4.81 -1.60
C LEU A 497 -31.32 -4.26 -1.87
N SER A 498 -30.29 -4.80 -1.22
CA SER A 498 -28.90 -4.41 -1.48
C SER A 498 -28.46 -4.67 -2.93
N TYR A 499 -29.10 -5.59 -3.64
CA TYR A 499 -28.87 -5.83 -5.08
C TYR A 499 -29.38 -4.70 -5.98
N SER A 500 -30.16 -3.74 -5.46
CA SER A 500 -30.46 -2.49 -6.17
C SER A 500 -29.20 -1.73 -6.60
N ARG A 501 -28.08 -2.00 -5.95
CA ARG A 501 -26.76 -1.45 -6.31
C ARG A 501 -26.33 -1.86 -7.72
N ILE A 502 -26.76 -3.03 -8.21
CA ILE A 502 -26.48 -3.48 -9.58
C ILE A 502 -27.14 -2.54 -10.58
N LEU A 503 -28.39 -2.15 -10.34
CA LEU A 503 -29.07 -1.13 -11.15
C LEU A 503 -28.32 0.21 -11.08
N ALA A 504 -28.03 0.70 -9.89
CA ALA A 504 -27.37 1.99 -9.70
C ALA A 504 -26.03 2.09 -10.43
N LEU A 505 -25.20 1.04 -10.32
CA LEU A 505 -23.90 0.99 -10.99
C LEU A 505 -24.04 0.75 -12.49
N GLY A 506 -25.00 -0.09 -12.93
CA GLY A 506 -25.28 -0.33 -14.35
C GLY A 506 -25.78 0.93 -15.06
N LEU A 507 -26.66 1.71 -14.44
CA LEU A 507 -27.08 3.00 -14.97
C LEU A 507 -25.93 4.01 -15.00
N SER A 508 -25.13 4.06 -13.94
CA SER A 508 -23.96 4.96 -13.89
C SER A 508 -22.98 4.67 -15.01
N SER A 509 -22.68 3.39 -15.27
CA SER A 509 -21.76 3.01 -16.35
C SER A 509 -22.35 3.24 -17.76
N ALA A 510 -23.67 3.21 -17.90
CA ALA A 510 -24.33 3.48 -19.18
C ALA A 510 -24.40 4.99 -19.50
N VAL A 511 -24.28 5.87 -18.50
CA VAL A 511 -24.30 7.35 -18.67
C VAL A 511 -22.89 7.90 -18.93
N ILE A 512 -21.84 7.23 -18.46
CA ILE A 512 -20.45 7.62 -18.67
C ILE A 512 -19.97 7.24 -20.07
#